data_ec738a12796d72331e25208b0d8733f9
#
_entry.id   ec738a12796d72331e25208b0d8733f9
#
_cell.length_a   1.000
_cell.length_b   1.000
_cell.length_c   1.000
_cell.angle_alpha   90.00
_cell.angle_beta   90.00
_cell.angle_gamma   90.00
#
_symmetry.space_group_name_H-M   'P 1'
#
loop_
_entity.id
_entity.type
_entity.pdbx_description
1 polymer ?
#
loop_
_entity_poly.entity_id
_entity_poly.type
_entity_poly.pdbx_seq_one_letter_code
_entity_poly.pdbx_strand_id
1 'polypeptide(L)'
;ARRFENPPDGGWGWVVVASCFISTSLTHGVQKSFGVFFVEFIDYFDESRSRTAWINSIMYGVSLFIGPLAVALSARFSSRSVVMVGGLICGVGMLGMLAQDITHLYVTVGFVTGVGSGIAYTLTNAEVGRYFDKRRAFAAGIGVCGSGASFILAPLFQ
;
A
#
# COMPACT_ATOMS: atom_id res chain seq x y z
N ALA A 1 20.51 -8.65 -5.45
CA ALA A 1 19.76 -7.65 -6.21
C ALA A 1 20.65 -7.14 -7.34
N ARG A 2 20.36 -7.48 -8.60
CA ARG A 2 21.12 -6.99 -9.75
C ARG A 2 20.79 -5.51 -9.94
N ARG A 3 21.75 -4.64 -9.64
CA ARG A 3 21.74 -3.27 -10.14
C ARG A 3 22.07 -3.38 -11.63
N PHE A 4 21.23 -2.87 -12.51
CA PHE A 4 21.60 -2.72 -13.90
C PHE A 4 22.76 -1.72 -13.99
N GLU A 5 23.87 -2.08 -14.58
CA GLU A 5 25.03 -1.18 -14.80
C GLU A 5 24.65 0.03 -15.68
N ASN A 6 23.63 -0.11 -16.51
CA ASN A 6 22.99 0.97 -17.27
C ASN A 6 21.47 0.82 -17.14
N PRO A 7 20.78 1.60 -16.28
CA PRO A 7 19.33 1.57 -16.22
C PRO A 7 18.74 1.98 -17.58
N PRO A 8 17.80 1.20 -18.12
CA PRO A 8 17.16 1.53 -19.38
C PRO A 8 16.15 2.67 -19.16
N ASP A 9 16.60 3.92 -19.20
CA ASP A 9 15.78 5.15 -19.02
C ASP A 9 14.60 5.28 -20.01
N GLY A 10 13.99 4.17 -20.41
CA GLY A 10 12.87 4.11 -21.36
C GLY A 10 12.32 2.69 -21.59
N GLY A 11 11.42 2.53 -22.53
CA GLY A 11 10.85 1.25 -22.93
C GLY A 11 10.14 0.52 -21.78
N TRP A 12 10.69 -0.61 -21.37
CA TRP A 12 10.10 -1.44 -20.31
C TRP A 12 9.98 -0.75 -18.96
N GLY A 13 10.81 0.25 -18.67
CA GLY A 13 10.72 1.06 -17.45
C GLY A 13 9.37 1.77 -17.30
N TRP A 14 8.76 2.21 -18.39
CA TRP A 14 7.44 2.85 -18.36
C TRP A 14 6.32 1.90 -17.94
N VAL A 15 6.44 0.61 -18.28
CA VAL A 15 5.51 -0.42 -17.80
C VAL A 15 5.60 -0.58 -16.29
N VAL A 16 6.82 -0.50 -15.74
CA VAL A 16 7.06 -0.54 -14.29
C VAL A 16 6.44 0.70 -13.62
N VAL A 17 6.56 1.87 -14.22
CA VAL A 17 5.93 3.11 -13.70
C VAL A 17 4.41 3.00 -13.72
N ALA A 18 3.81 2.48 -14.79
CA ALA A 18 2.38 2.25 -14.88
C ALA A 18 1.90 1.26 -13.79
N SER A 19 2.63 0.18 -13.59
CA SER A 19 2.35 -0.79 -12.51
C SER A 19 2.46 -0.15 -11.14
N CYS A 20 3.47 0.71 -10.92
CA CYS A 20 3.62 1.48 -9.69
C CYS A 20 2.43 2.41 -9.45
N PHE A 21 2.01 3.15 -10.47
CA PHE A 21 0.85 4.04 -10.41
C PHE A 21 -0.42 3.27 -10.01
N ILE A 22 -0.71 2.15 -10.67
CA ILE A 22 -1.88 1.32 -10.38
C ILE A 22 -1.80 0.76 -8.96
N SER A 23 -0.66 0.20 -8.57
CA SER A 23 -0.46 -0.37 -7.23
C SER A 23 -0.62 0.68 -6.14
N THR A 24 -0.04 1.87 -6.34
CA THR A 24 -0.16 3.00 -5.39
C THR A 24 -1.60 3.50 -5.31
N SER A 25 -2.31 3.61 -6.44
CA SER A 25 -3.71 4.01 -6.49
C SER A 25 -4.60 3.03 -5.74
N LEU A 26 -4.41 1.72 -5.94
CA LEU A 26 -5.18 0.68 -5.26
C LEU A 26 -4.87 0.67 -3.76
N THR A 27 -3.60 0.70 -3.37
CA THR A 27 -3.18 0.66 -1.97
C THR A 27 -3.74 1.86 -1.19
N HIS A 28 -3.57 3.07 -1.71
CA HIS A 28 -4.11 4.26 -1.07
C HIS A 28 -5.63 4.38 -1.23
N GLY A 29 -6.20 3.86 -2.31
CA GLY A 29 -7.65 3.76 -2.50
C GLY A 29 -8.30 2.97 -1.37
N VAL A 30 -7.77 1.78 -1.08
CA VAL A 30 -8.21 0.94 0.04
C VAL A 30 -8.09 1.67 1.37
N GLN A 31 -6.92 2.29 1.64
CA GLN A 31 -6.70 3.02 2.89
C GLN A 31 -7.66 4.21 3.07
N LYS A 32 -8.00 4.90 1.99
CA LYS A 32 -8.93 6.04 2.03
C LYS A 32 -10.38 5.61 2.08
N SER A 33 -10.75 4.51 1.41
CA SER A 33 -12.08 3.91 1.51
C SER A 33 -12.39 3.52 2.95
N PHE A 34 -11.38 3.17 3.74
CA PHE A 34 -11.56 2.96 5.18
C PHE A 34 -12.15 4.19 5.87
N GLY A 35 -11.79 5.41 5.44
CA GLY A 35 -12.36 6.64 5.98
C GLY A 35 -13.88 6.78 5.75
N VAL A 36 -14.40 6.20 4.67
CA VAL A 36 -15.85 6.15 4.38
C VAL A 36 -16.52 5.13 5.29
N PHE A 37 -15.95 3.92 5.38
CA PHE A 37 -16.45 2.89 6.30
C PHE A 37 -16.29 3.28 7.77
N PHE A 38 -15.43 4.24 8.07
CA PHE A 38 -15.20 4.75 9.41
C PHE A 38 -16.48 5.25 10.07
N VAL A 39 -17.32 5.96 9.33
CA VAL A 39 -18.59 6.49 9.85
C VAL A 39 -19.56 5.34 10.13
N GLU A 40 -19.64 4.38 9.20
CA GLU A 40 -20.49 3.19 9.36
C GLU A 40 -20.07 2.34 10.56
N PHE A 41 -18.75 2.18 10.78
CA PHE A 41 -18.23 1.44 11.93
C PHE A 41 -18.55 2.11 13.26
N ILE A 42 -18.55 3.45 13.33
CA ILE A 42 -18.95 4.17 14.56
C ILE A 42 -20.41 3.86 14.87
N ASP A 43 -21.28 3.91 13.88
CA ASP A 43 -22.72 3.68 14.07
C ASP A 43 -23.03 2.21 14.39
N TYR A 44 -22.30 1.27 13.74
CA TYR A 44 -22.53 -0.17 13.93
C TYR A 44 -22.02 -0.70 15.28
N PHE A 45 -20.83 -0.26 15.73
CA PHE A 45 -20.20 -0.77 16.95
C PHE A 45 -20.51 0.10 18.18
N ASP A 46 -21.24 1.21 18.03
CA ASP A 46 -21.53 2.19 19.10
C ASP A 46 -20.26 2.61 19.88
N GLU A 47 -19.13 2.67 19.17
CA GLU A 47 -17.80 2.94 19.69
C GLU A 47 -17.41 4.40 19.51
N SER A 48 -16.50 4.87 20.36
CA SER A 48 -16.01 6.24 20.25
C SER A 48 -15.21 6.47 18.97
N ARG A 49 -15.34 7.64 18.35
CA ARG A 49 -14.55 8.07 17.17
C ARG A 49 -13.06 7.90 17.38
N SER A 50 -12.58 8.07 18.60
CA SER A 50 -11.18 7.92 18.98
C SER A 50 -10.72 6.47 18.82
N ARG A 51 -11.49 5.49 19.28
CA ARG A 51 -11.13 4.06 19.18
C ARG A 51 -11.04 3.60 17.73
N THR A 52 -11.98 4.00 16.90
CA THR A 52 -11.99 3.64 15.49
C THR A 52 -10.85 4.33 14.71
N ALA A 53 -10.49 5.58 15.06
CA ALA A 53 -9.36 6.29 14.47
C ALA A 53 -8.01 5.59 14.74
N TRP A 54 -7.86 4.90 15.87
CA TRP A 54 -6.68 4.12 16.20
C TRP A 54 -6.38 3.02 15.19
N ILE A 55 -7.40 2.39 14.60
CA ILE A 55 -7.24 1.34 13.55
C ILE A 55 -6.46 1.92 12.38
N ASN A 56 -6.88 3.10 11.90
CA ASN A 56 -6.22 3.76 10.78
C ASN A 56 -4.79 4.19 11.13
N SER A 57 -4.60 4.71 12.34
CA SER A 57 -3.27 5.11 12.82
C SER A 57 -2.31 3.93 12.93
N ILE A 58 -2.77 2.79 13.43
CA ILE A 58 -2.00 1.54 13.50
C ILE A 58 -1.63 1.08 12.09
N MET A 59 -2.57 1.08 11.16
CA MET A 59 -2.34 0.68 9.77
C MET A 59 -1.24 1.53 9.11
N TYR A 60 -1.29 2.85 9.25
CA TYR A 60 -0.25 3.75 8.72
C TYR A 60 1.09 3.59 9.44
N GLY A 61 1.06 3.49 10.77
CA GLY A 61 2.27 3.28 11.58
C GLY A 61 2.99 1.99 11.19
N VAL A 62 2.27 0.87 11.12
CA VAL A 62 2.81 -0.42 10.72
C VAL A 62 3.35 -0.37 9.28
N SER A 63 2.63 0.28 8.35
CA SER A 63 3.09 0.43 6.97
C SER A 63 4.43 1.16 6.86
N LEU A 64 4.66 2.16 7.69
CA LEU A 64 5.94 2.89 7.71
C LEU A 64 7.07 2.05 8.33
N PHE A 65 6.80 1.36 9.44
CA PHE A 65 7.81 0.54 10.11
C PHE A 65 8.23 -0.68 9.30
N ILE A 66 7.32 -1.27 8.51
CA ILE A 66 7.62 -2.44 7.69
C ILE A 66 8.49 -2.10 6.47
N GLY A 67 8.55 -0.82 6.06
CA GLY A 67 9.30 -0.38 4.88
C GLY A 67 10.76 -0.86 4.86
N PRO A 68 11.59 -0.55 5.86
CA PRO A 68 12.98 -1.01 5.92
C PRO A 68 13.11 -2.53 5.89
N LEU A 69 12.20 -3.24 6.57
CA LEU A 69 12.16 -4.70 6.58
C LEU A 69 11.81 -5.26 5.19
N ALA A 70 10.86 -4.65 4.50
CA ALA A 70 10.49 -5.03 3.13
C ALA A 70 11.66 -4.90 2.17
N VAL A 71 12.45 -3.82 2.28
CA VAL A 71 13.67 -3.63 1.48
C VAL A 71 14.70 -4.71 1.80
N ALA A 72 14.90 -5.03 3.07
CA ALA A 72 15.82 -6.10 3.50
C ALA A 72 15.38 -7.48 2.98
N LEU A 73 14.08 -7.77 3.00
CA LEU A 73 13.53 -9.01 2.42
C LEU A 73 13.73 -9.06 0.90
N SER A 74 13.56 -7.96 0.20
CA SER A 74 13.75 -7.92 -1.26
C SER A 74 15.20 -8.13 -1.67
N ALA A 75 16.16 -7.91 -0.77
CA ALA A 75 17.56 -8.21 -1.01
C ALA A 75 17.86 -9.73 -1.00
N ARG A 76 17.07 -10.50 -0.24
CA ARG A 76 17.20 -11.98 -0.15
C ARG A 76 16.30 -12.71 -1.12
N PHE A 77 15.08 -12.22 -1.32
CA PHE A 77 14.06 -12.80 -2.19
C PHE A 77 13.84 -11.90 -3.41
N SER A 78 13.21 -12.44 -4.46
CA SER A 78 12.81 -11.61 -5.60
C SER A 78 11.79 -10.55 -5.18
N SER A 79 12.01 -9.29 -5.56
CA SER A 79 11.07 -8.20 -5.26
C SER A 79 9.65 -8.52 -5.72
N ARG A 80 9.50 -9.22 -6.86
CA ARG A 80 8.20 -9.66 -7.37
C ARG A 80 7.46 -10.57 -6.40
N SER A 81 8.15 -11.59 -5.86
CA SER A 81 7.56 -12.53 -4.92
C SER A 81 7.16 -11.83 -3.63
N VAL A 82 7.98 -10.92 -3.13
CA VAL A 82 7.69 -10.18 -1.89
C VAL A 82 6.50 -9.23 -2.05
N VAL A 83 6.37 -8.56 -3.21
CA VAL A 83 5.21 -7.70 -3.52
C VAL A 83 3.94 -8.54 -3.66
N MET A 84 3.99 -9.70 -4.31
CA MET A 84 2.83 -10.60 -4.45
C MET A 84 2.34 -11.10 -3.08
N VAL A 85 3.26 -11.50 -2.22
CA VAL A 85 2.94 -11.92 -0.83
C VAL A 85 2.35 -10.73 -0.05
N GLY A 86 2.93 -9.54 -0.17
CA GLY A 86 2.40 -8.31 0.44
C GLY A 86 0.97 -7.99 -0.01
N GLY A 87 0.69 -8.14 -1.30
CA GLY A 87 -0.66 -7.97 -1.85
C GLY A 87 -1.66 -9.00 -1.34
N LEU A 88 -1.25 -10.28 -1.23
CA LEU A 88 -2.09 -11.33 -0.65
C LEU A 88 -2.38 -11.06 0.83
N ILE A 89 -1.37 -10.68 1.61
CA ILE A 89 -1.53 -10.33 3.02
C ILE A 89 -2.50 -9.15 3.17
N CYS A 90 -2.37 -8.13 2.33
CA CYS A 90 -3.29 -6.99 2.31
C CYS A 90 -4.73 -7.42 2.00
N GLY A 91 -4.93 -8.28 1.00
CA GLY A 91 -6.23 -8.83 0.64
C GLY A 91 -6.87 -9.63 1.77
N VAL A 92 -6.10 -10.51 2.41
CA VAL A 92 -6.57 -11.29 3.57
C VAL A 92 -6.93 -10.37 4.74
N GLY A 93 -6.12 -9.34 5.00
CA GLY A 93 -6.41 -8.33 6.04
C GLY A 93 -7.73 -7.61 5.78
N MET A 94 -8.03 -7.28 4.51
CA MET A 94 -9.31 -6.64 4.14
C MET A 94 -10.52 -7.55 4.32
N LEU A 95 -10.38 -8.87 4.16
CA LEU A 95 -11.45 -9.81 4.49
C LEU A 95 -11.82 -9.78 5.98
N GLY A 96 -10.91 -9.31 6.82
CA GLY A 96 -11.19 -9.09 8.24
C GLY A 96 -12.24 -8.00 8.52
N MET A 97 -12.61 -7.17 7.52
CA MET A 97 -13.76 -6.25 7.63
C MET A 97 -15.09 -6.96 7.82
N LEU A 98 -15.18 -8.26 7.48
CA LEU A 98 -16.35 -9.09 7.74
C LEU A 98 -16.46 -9.53 9.21
N ALA A 99 -15.45 -9.23 10.02
CA ALA A 99 -15.45 -9.57 11.44
C ALA A 99 -16.49 -8.73 12.21
N GLN A 100 -17.13 -9.36 13.18
CA GLN A 100 -18.17 -8.72 13.99
C GLN A 100 -17.61 -7.95 15.20
N ASP A 101 -16.33 -8.15 15.52
CA ASP A 101 -15.69 -7.55 16.70
C ASP A 101 -14.65 -6.50 16.32
N ILE A 102 -14.68 -5.36 17.00
CA ILE A 102 -13.72 -4.26 16.78
C ILE A 102 -12.28 -4.68 17.07
N THR A 103 -12.05 -5.60 18.01
CA THR A 103 -10.72 -6.12 18.33
C THR A 103 -10.11 -6.88 17.16
N HIS A 104 -10.92 -7.68 16.44
CA HIS A 104 -10.48 -8.34 15.20
C HIS A 104 -10.13 -7.34 14.11
N LEU A 105 -10.85 -6.23 14.00
CA LEU A 105 -10.56 -5.15 13.08
C LEU A 105 -9.21 -4.47 13.37
N TYR A 106 -8.84 -4.27 14.63
CA TYR A 106 -7.52 -3.75 14.99
C TYR A 106 -6.38 -4.63 14.46
N VAL A 107 -6.52 -5.94 14.59
CA VAL A 107 -5.49 -6.89 14.18
C VAL A 107 -5.51 -7.11 12.67
N THR A 108 -6.66 -7.38 12.07
CA THR A 108 -6.77 -7.72 10.65
C THR A 108 -6.61 -6.50 9.76
N VAL A 109 -7.40 -5.46 9.96
CA VAL A 109 -7.35 -4.27 9.12
C VAL A 109 -6.18 -3.37 9.52
N GLY A 110 -5.97 -3.13 10.81
CA GLY A 110 -4.87 -2.28 11.27
C GLY A 110 -3.51 -2.90 11.00
N PHE A 111 -3.24 -4.08 11.53
CA PHE A 111 -1.91 -4.68 11.49
C PHE A 111 -1.65 -5.44 10.19
N VAL A 112 -2.48 -6.43 9.83
CA VAL A 112 -2.24 -7.30 8.67
C VAL A 112 -2.29 -6.51 7.36
N THR A 113 -3.30 -5.66 7.17
CA THR A 113 -3.39 -4.78 5.99
C THR A 113 -2.27 -3.75 5.97
N GLY A 114 -1.87 -3.21 7.14
CA GLY A 114 -0.74 -2.31 7.28
C GLY A 114 0.57 -2.93 6.82
N VAL A 115 0.87 -4.17 7.22
CA VAL A 115 2.04 -4.92 6.77
C VAL A 115 2.02 -5.13 5.26
N GLY A 116 0.91 -5.64 4.73
CA GLY A 116 0.78 -5.93 3.30
C GLY A 116 0.91 -4.68 2.43
N SER A 117 0.24 -3.60 2.79
CA SER A 117 0.29 -2.33 2.06
C SER A 117 1.67 -1.66 2.16
N GLY A 118 2.32 -1.72 3.32
CA GLY A 118 3.67 -1.19 3.52
C GLY A 118 4.71 -1.89 2.66
N ILE A 119 4.65 -3.23 2.57
CA ILE A 119 5.52 -4.02 1.69
C ILE A 119 5.27 -3.63 0.23
N ALA A 120 4.03 -3.66 -0.22
CA ALA A 120 3.67 -3.36 -1.60
C ALA A 120 4.10 -1.95 -2.01
N TYR A 121 3.77 -0.94 -1.22
CA TYR A 121 4.10 0.46 -1.48
C TYR A 121 5.61 0.70 -1.54
N THR A 122 6.35 0.22 -0.52
CA THR A 122 7.80 0.46 -0.42
C THR A 122 8.56 -0.19 -1.57
N LEU A 123 8.26 -1.46 -1.87
CA LEU A 123 8.98 -2.19 -2.91
C LEU A 123 8.62 -1.70 -4.32
N THR A 124 7.37 -1.34 -4.56
CA THR A 124 6.95 -0.80 -5.85
C THR A 124 7.68 0.51 -6.16
N ASN A 125 7.81 1.41 -5.17
CA ASN A 125 8.58 2.64 -5.33
C ASN A 125 10.09 2.38 -5.46
N ALA A 126 10.63 1.38 -4.76
CA ALA A 126 12.04 0.99 -4.86
C ALA A 126 12.38 0.44 -6.26
N GLU A 127 11.48 -0.33 -6.86
CA GLU A 127 11.67 -0.85 -8.23
C GLU A 127 11.72 0.28 -9.27
N VAL A 128 10.85 1.28 -9.17
CA VAL A 128 10.91 2.46 -10.07
C VAL A 128 12.29 3.11 -9.98
N GLY A 129 12.86 3.24 -8.77
CA GLY A 129 14.20 3.79 -8.57
C GLY A 129 15.33 2.94 -9.15
N ARG A 130 15.10 1.66 -9.48
CA ARG A 130 16.10 0.77 -10.12
C ARG A 130 16.11 0.88 -11.65
N TYR A 131 14.96 1.18 -12.24
CA TYR A 131 14.80 1.27 -13.69
C TYR A 131 15.13 2.65 -14.27
N PHE A 132 15.12 3.70 -13.43
CA PHE A 132 15.40 5.07 -13.84
C PHE A 132 16.55 5.66 -13.04
N ASP A 133 17.53 6.26 -13.75
CA ASP A 133 18.60 7.04 -13.13
C ASP A 133 18.40 8.52 -13.41
N LYS A 134 18.41 8.94 -14.68
CA LYS A 134 18.27 10.35 -15.07
C LYS A 134 16.88 10.93 -14.84
N ARG A 135 15.83 10.12 -15.00
CA ARG A 135 14.42 10.54 -14.87
C ARG A 135 13.74 9.97 -13.62
N ARG A 136 14.54 9.57 -12.62
CA ARG A 136 14.05 8.94 -11.40
C ARG A 136 13.01 9.78 -10.66
N ALA A 137 13.26 11.10 -10.52
CA ALA A 137 12.33 12.01 -9.84
C ALA A 137 10.98 12.12 -10.57
N PHE A 138 11.01 12.16 -11.90
CA PHE A 138 9.80 12.24 -12.73
C PHE A 138 9.00 10.91 -12.68
N ALA A 139 9.67 9.79 -12.81
CA ALA A 139 9.05 8.46 -12.72
C ALA A 139 8.45 8.19 -11.34
N ALA A 140 9.17 8.55 -10.27
CA ALA A 140 8.67 8.45 -8.90
C ALA A 140 7.49 9.40 -8.68
N GLY A 141 7.53 10.62 -9.24
CA GLY A 141 6.43 11.58 -9.18
C GLY A 141 5.14 11.03 -9.81
N ILE A 142 5.21 10.41 -10.97
CA ILE A 142 4.07 9.74 -11.61
C ILE A 142 3.54 8.61 -10.72
N GLY A 143 4.42 7.79 -10.16
CA GLY A 143 4.04 6.72 -9.24
C GLY A 143 3.26 7.25 -8.02
N VAL A 144 3.75 8.33 -7.43
CA VAL A 144 3.10 8.97 -6.26
C VAL A 144 1.79 9.68 -6.65
N CYS A 145 1.66 10.20 -7.89
CA CYS A 145 0.39 10.75 -8.39
C CYS A 145 -0.75 9.72 -8.35
N GLY A 146 -0.44 8.41 -8.35
CA GLY A 146 -1.41 7.34 -8.09
C GLY A 146 -2.15 7.53 -6.76
N SER A 147 -1.50 8.07 -5.73
CA SER A 147 -2.17 8.39 -4.46
C SER A 147 -3.19 9.53 -4.62
N GLY A 148 -2.95 10.50 -5.51
CA GLY A 148 -3.92 11.53 -5.88
C GLY A 148 -5.11 10.97 -6.66
N ALA A 149 -4.86 10.03 -7.59
CA ALA A 149 -5.92 9.36 -8.35
C ALA A 149 -6.87 8.57 -7.43
N SER A 150 -6.38 8.07 -6.30
CA SER A 150 -7.22 7.38 -5.31
C SER A 150 -8.31 8.28 -4.70
N PHE A 151 -8.11 9.59 -4.63
CA PHE A 151 -9.16 10.53 -4.20
C PHE A 151 -10.30 10.64 -5.21
N ILE A 152 -10.01 10.47 -6.49
CA ILE A 152 -11.02 10.50 -7.56
C ILE A 152 -11.77 9.17 -7.61
N LEU A 153 -11.07 8.08 -7.30
CA LEU A 153 -11.65 6.74 -7.29
C LEU A 153 -12.47 6.47 -6.02
N ALA A 154 -12.11 7.07 -4.88
CA ALA A 154 -12.81 6.84 -3.62
C ALA A 154 -14.34 7.07 -3.71
N PRO A 155 -14.87 8.12 -4.38
CA PRO A 155 -16.32 8.31 -4.55
C PRO A 155 -16.98 7.28 -5.47
N LEU A 156 -16.21 6.56 -6.30
CA LEU A 156 -16.78 5.53 -7.21
C LEU A 156 -17.07 4.21 -6.48
N PHE A 157 -16.54 4.05 -5.26
CA PHE A 157 -16.78 2.90 -4.40
C PHE A 157 -17.84 3.17 -3.33
N GLN A 158 -18.52 4.33 -3.41
CA GLN A 158 -19.71 4.69 -2.64
C GLN A 158 -20.97 4.29 -3.41
#